data_eb13f9f676984ab428c835f6d0d72385
#
_entry.id   eb13f9f676984ab428c835f6d0d72385
#
_cell.length_a   1.000
_cell.length_b   1.000
_cell.length_c   1.000
_cell.angle_alpha   90.00
_cell.angle_beta   90.00
_cell.angle_gamma   90.00
#
_symmetry.space_group_name_H-M   'P 1'
#
loop_
_entity.id
_entity.type
_entity.pdbx_description
1 polymer ?
#
loop_
_entity_poly.entity_id
_entity_poly.type
_entity_poly.pdbx_seq_one_letter_code
_entity_poly.pdbx_strand_id
1 'polypeptide(L)'
;MTPSLDTYRTQLSAARKARRPEPSYLAQTRDAAQDRFLTLGFPTTRHEEWRFTSVAPIASEAFTLAPPAVDARPMDITPFRFHGVCAAELVFVNGHFVPALSTRSASLDCAKAGSLAAAISSQASEVEPRLSRVAPFDRASFVALNTALFEDGAYIHIPAHTVIERPIHVLCVSTGEGGDATLMSHPRVLAVLGDNSQASIVETYVGPAGARYFTNVVTEISLGANAVLDHYKVQHESTAAYHIGSVYLKASRSANCTSHSISLGGALVRNDVMAVMGGEGGECALNGLFVGRGTQHMDNHMRIVHAKPHGDSRQFYKGVLNDRAHGVFTGRIVVQPDAQKTDAKQTNRALLLSEDAQINTKPELEIFANDVKCTHGATIGQLDEDAVFYLRSRGLGKADARRLLIHAFAGDVLNRMPLQPVRASVEEVLQRQLSRALAAVA
;
A
#
# COMPACT_ATOMS: atom_id res chain seq x y z
N MET A 1 -6.76 8.49 29.75
CA MET A 1 -8.06 8.49 29.07
C MET A 1 -7.79 8.15 27.63
N THR A 2 -8.32 7.07 27.12
CA THR A 2 -8.25 6.75 25.68
C THR A 2 -9.05 7.85 24.97
N PRO A 3 -8.50 8.61 23.99
CA PRO A 3 -9.31 9.46 23.15
C PRO A 3 -10.38 8.56 22.55
N SER A 4 -11.58 8.87 22.92
CA SER A 4 -12.73 8.06 22.57
C SER A 4 -13.04 8.31 21.09
N LEU A 5 -13.82 7.43 20.50
CA LEU A 5 -14.49 7.65 19.23
C LEU A 5 -15.12 9.09 19.14
N ASP A 6 -15.33 9.73 20.27
CA ASP A 6 -15.85 11.10 20.38
C ASP A 6 -14.91 12.16 19.82
N THR A 7 -13.57 12.01 19.93
CA THR A 7 -12.62 12.93 19.29
C THR A 7 -12.77 12.88 17.77
N TYR A 8 -12.81 11.66 17.21
CA TYR A 8 -13.03 11.47 15.77
C TYR A 8 -14.44 11.90 15.35
N ARG A 9 -15.46 11.69 16.17
CA ARG A 9 -16.82 12.20 15.93
C ARG A 9 -16.84 13.73 15.80
N THR A 10 -16.14 14.43 16.69
CA THR A 10 -16.03 15.89 16.64
C THR A 10 -15.32 16.35 15.38
N GLN A 11 -14.22 15.71 14.99
CA GLN A 11 -13.49 16.02 13.77
C GLN A 11 -14.29 15.73 12.51
N LEU A 12 -14.96 14.58 12.42
CA LEU A 12 -15.86 14.23 11.32
C LEU A 12 -16.99 15.25 11.18
N SER A 13 -17.58 15.68 12.31
CA SER A 13 -18.62 16.73 12.31
C SER A 13 -18.07 18.08 11.87
N ALA A 14 -16.85 18.44 12.27
CA ALA A 14 -16.17 19.65 11.84
C ALA A 14 -15.85 19.60 10.34
N ALA A 15 -15.28 18.50 9.86
CA ALA A 15 -15.00 18.29 8.44
C ALA A 15 -16.28 18.38 7.59
N ARG A 16 -17.38 17.75 8.05
CA ARG A 16 -18.68 17.85 7.38
C ARG A 16 -19.17 19.30 7.25
N LYS A 17 -19.04 20.11 8.31
CA LYS A 17 -19.44 21.53 8.29
C LYS A 17 -18.54 22.41 7.41
N ALA A 18 -17.27 22.05 7.29
CA ALA A 18 -16.27 22.77 6.51
C ALA A 18 -16.23 22.36 5.03
N ARG A 19 -17.01 21.36 4.62
CA ARG A 19 -17.04 20.86 3.23
C ARG A 19 -17.35 21.99 2.25
N ARG A 20 -16.55 22.04 1.19
CA ARG A 20 -16.85 22.88 0.03
C ARG A 20 -18.05 22.30 -0.73
N PRO A 21 -18.75 23.10 -1.56
CA PRO A 21 -19.79 22.58 -2.45
C PRO A 21 -19.24 21.41 -3.28
N GLU A 22 -19.90 20.27 -3.20
CA GLU A 22 -19.52 19.03 -3.89
C GLU A 22 -20.76 18.36 -4.52
N PRO A 23 -20.58 17.46 -5.50
CA PRO A 23 -21.69 16.72 -6.09
C PRO A 23 -22.48 15.93 -5.04
N SER A 24 -23.80 15.86 -5.21
CA SER A 24 -24.71 15.23 -4.24
C SER A 24 -24.36 13.76 -3.96
N TYR A 25 -23.93 13.02 -4.98
CA TYR A 25 -23.53 11.61 -4.81
C TYR A 25 -22.34 11.48 -3.85
N LEU A 26 -21.36 12.40 -3.93
CA LEU A 26 -20.19 12.38 -3.06
C LEU A 26 -20.56 12.74 -1.63
N ALA A 27 -21.39 13.78 -1.45
CA ALA A 27 -21.88 14.16 -0.12
C ALA A 27 -22.61 13.00 0.57
N GLN A 28 -23.50 12.30 -0.16
CA GLN A 28 -24.20 11.12 0.34
C GLN A 28 -23.23 9.98 0.69
N THR A 29 -22.24 9.71 -0.18
CA THR A 29 -21.25 8.67 0.06
C THR A 29 -20.41 8.95 1.29
N ARG A 30 -19.96 10.21 1.48
CA ARG A 30 -19.19 10.62 2.65
C ARG A 30 -20.00 10.52 3.94
N ASP A 31 -21.26 10.93 3.91
CA ASP A 31 -22.15 10.86 5.07
C ASP A 31 -22.40 9.40 5.47
N ALA A 32 -22.70 8.53 4.50
CA ALA A 32 -22.86 7.09 4.75
C ALA A 32 -21.57 6.46 5.30
N ALA A 33 -20.41 6.86 4.77
CA ALA A 33 -19.11 6.37 5.24
C ALA A 33 -18.79 6.86 6.67
N GLN A 34 -19.13 8.11 7.00
CA GLN A 34 -19.02 8.66 8.34
C GLN A 34 -19.87 7.87 9.34
N ASP A 35 -21.15 7.66 9.03
CA ASP A 35 -22.07 6.90 9.88
C ASP A 35 -21.58 5.46 10.06
N ARG A 36 -21.03 4.90 8.99
CA ARG A 36 -20.47 3.55 9.03
C ARG A 36 -19.23 3.47 9.90
N PHE A 37 -18.28 4.41 9.79
CA PHE A 37 -17.12 4.47 10.66
C PHE A 37 -17.52 4.62 12.13
N LEU A 38 -18.47 5.50 12.43
CA LEU A 38 -18.98 5.70 13.81
C LEU A 38 -19.67 4.45 14.37
N THR A 39 -20.26 3.63 13.51
CA THR A 39 -20.89 2.35 13.89
C THR A 39 -19.84 1.26 14.13
N LEU A 40 -18.85 1.13 13.23
CA LEU A 40 -17.80 0.12 13.34
C LEU A 40 -16.80 0.45 14.45
N GLY A 41 -16.46 1.71 14.63
CA GLY A 41 -15.37 2.17 15.45
C GLY A 41 -14.01 1.71 14.94
N PHE A 42 -12.97 1.89 15.75
CA PHE A 42 -11.66 1.33 15.46
C PHE A 42 -11.66 -0.19 15.70
N PRO A 43 -11.02 -0.97 14.83
CA PRO A 43 -10.89 -2.40 15.07
C PRO A 43 -10.01 -2.67 16.29
N THR A 44 -10.26 -3.77 16.95
CA THR A 44 -9.51 -4.25 18.11
C THR A 44 -8.94 -5.64 17.82
N THR A 45 -8.01 -6.09 18.64
CA THR A 45 -7.44 -7.44 18.55
C THR A 45 -8.44 -8.58 18.80
N ARG A 46 -9.69 -8.25 19.13
CA ARG A 46 -10.82 -9.21 19.20
C ARG A 46 -11.40 -9.54 17.82
N HIS A 47 -11.20 -8.66 16.85
CA HIS A 47 -11.59 -8.92 15.46
C HIS A 47 -10.53 -9.81 14.82
N GLU A 48 -10.92 -10.90 14.19
CA GLU A 48 -10.01 -11.89 13.62
C GLU A 48 -8.98 -11.27 12.67
N GLU A 49 -9.42 -10.39 11.78
CA GLU A 49 -8.58 -9.69 10.81
C GLU A 49 -7.53 -8.75 11.46
N TRP A 50 -7.68 -8.45 12.77
CA TRP A 50 -6.83 -7.54 13.55
C TRP A 50 -6.19 -8.22 14.76
N ARG A 51 -6.29 -9.55 14.86
CA ARG A 51 -5.86 -10.31 16.04
C ARG A 51 -4.42 -10.01 16.46
N PHE A 52 -3.53 -9.80 15.49
CA PHE A 52 -2.11 -9.58 15.73
C PHE A 52 -1.70 -8.11 15.61
N THR A 53 -2.64 -7.19 15.34
CA THR A 53 -2.35 -5.77 15.09
C THR A 53 -3.27 -4.88 15.90
N SER A 54 -2.70 -4.21 16.89
CA SER A 54 -3.42 -3.23 17.70
C SER A 54 -3.30 -1.85 17.10
N VAL A 55 -4.43 -1.22 16.78
CA VAL A 55 -4.51 0.19 16.36
C VAL A 55 -4.77 1.14 17.52
N ALA A 56 -4.62 0.67 18.76
CA ALA A 56 -4.78 1.52 19.95
C ALA A 56 -3.91 2.80 19.90
N PRO A 57 -2.65 2.78 19.40
CA PRO A 57 -1.86 4.00 19.24
C PRO A 57 -2.52 5.04 18.32
N ILE A 58 -3.18 4.59 17.23
CA ILE A 58 -3.92 5.49 16.32
C ILE A 58 -5.21 5.97 16.99
N ALA A 59 -5.96 5.06 17.61
CA ALA A 59 -7.23 5.37 18.25
C ALA A 59 -7.07 6.27 19.48
N SER A 60 -5.91 6.24 20.15
CA SER A 60 -5.61 7.04 21.35
C SER A 60 -4.99 8.41 21.07
N GLU A 61 -4.57 8.68 19.86
CA GLU A 61 -3.96 9.95 19.46
C GLU A 61 -5.03 10.93 18.95
N ALA A 62 -4.91 12.19 19.32
CA ALA A 62 -5.78 13.27 18.83
C ALA A 62 -5.22 13.82 17.50
N PHE A 63 -5.36 13.05 16.42
CA PHE A 63 -4.96 13.53 15.11
C PHE A 63 -5.87 14.64 14.61
N THR A 64 -5.30 15.59 13.90
CA THR A 64 -6.01 16.66 13.20
C THR A 64 -5.90 16.45 11.68
N LEU A 65 -7.01 16.63 10.97
CA LEU A 65 -6.98 16.58 9.51
C LEU A 65 -6.00 17.62 8.96
N ALA A 66 -5.04 17.19 8.16
CA ALA A 66 -4.00 18.05 7.65
C ALA A 66 -4.58 19.10 6.70
N PRO A 67 -4.32 20.40 6.91
CA PRO A 67 -4.78 21.45 6.01
C PRO A 67 -4.02 21.38 4.67
N PRO A 68 -4.55 22.03 3.60
CA PRO A 68 -3.80 22.23 2.38
C PRO A 68 -2.47 22.93 2.68
N ALA A 69 -1.38 22.34 2.24
CA ALA A 69 -0.03 22.86 2.46
C ALA A 69 0.31 23.96 1.43
N VAL A 70 -0.38 25.11 1.49
CA VAL A 70 -0.22 26.19 0.52
C VAL A 70 1.18 26.81 0.61
N ASP A 71 1.78 26.86 1.80
CA ASP A 71 3.09 27.44 2.07
C ASP A 71 4.09 26.48 2.72
N ALA A 72 3.69 25.22 2.98
CA ALA A 72 4.59 24.27 3.56
C ALA A 72 5.68 23.90 2.55
N ARG A 73 6.93 24.18 2.91
CA ARG A 73 8.06 23.59 2.20
C ARG A 73 8.12 22.13 2.63
N PRO A 74 7.73 21.16 1.78
CA PRO A 74 7.93 19.78 2.11
C PRO A 74 9.42 19.52 2.33
N MET A 75 9.74 18.45 3.04
CA MET A 75 11.11 17.92 3.06
C MET A 75 11.69 17.87 1.63
N ASP A 76 13.00 17.76 1.50
CA ASP A 76 13.57 17.51 0.18
C ASP A 76 13.02 16.19 -0.40
N ILE A 77 12.18 16.31 -1.42
CA ILE A 77 11.52 15.18 -2.10
C ILE A 77 12.34 14.65 -3.28
N THR A 78 13.44 15.33 -3.64
CA THR A 78 14.28 14.96 -4.78
C THR A 78 14.72 13.49 -4.77
N PRO A 79 15.12 12.90 -3.62
CA PRO A 79 15.50 11.48 -3.57
C PRO A 79 14.38 10.48 -3.86
N PHE A 80 13.13 10.92 -3.85
CA PHE A 80 11.94 10.07 -4.06
C PHE A 80 11.30 10.30 -5.43
N ARG A 81 11.87 11.17 -6.24
CA ARG A 81 11.38 11.50 -7.57
C ARG A 81 12.07 10.65 -8.64
N PHE A 82 11.32 10.32 -9.69
CA PHE A 82 11.84 9.61 -10.85
C PHE A 82 11.90 10.52 -12.06
N HIS A 83 12.66 11.63 -11.92
CA HIS A 83 12.79 12.65 -12.95
C HIS A 83 13.13 12.07 -14.32
N GLY A 84 12.40 12.53 -15.35
CA GLY A 84 12.62 12.12 -16.73
C GLY A 84 12.18 10.68 -17.06
N VAL A 85 11.84 9.85 -16.05
CA VAL A 85 11.40 8.47 -16.25
C VAL A 85 9.88 8.38 -16.39
N CYS A 86 9.12 9.17 -15.61
CA CYS A 86 7.67 9.07 -15.54
C CYS A 86 6.96 9.81 -16.69
N ALA A 87 5.81 9.30 -17.11
CA ALA A 87 4.87 9.99 -17.98
C ALA A 87 4.13 11.11 -17.23
N ALA A 88 3.84 10.88 -15.94
CA ALA A 88 3.42 11.92 -15.01
C ALA A 88 4.02 11.64 -13.62
N GLU A 89 4.29 12.72 -12.90
CA GLU A 89 4.61 12.67 -11.48
C GLU A 89 3.65 13.61 -10.75
N LEU A 90 2.73 13.01 -10.01
CA LEU A 90 1.65 13.68 -9.28
C LEU A 90 2.05 13.78 -7.82
N VAL A 91 2.33 14.98 -7.34
CA VAL A 91 2.78 15.22 -5.97
C VAL A 91 1.61 15.70 -5.11
N PHE A 92 1.42 15.00 -3.99
CA PHE A 92 0.42 15.34 -2.98
C PHE A 92 1.14 15.64 -1.67
N VAL A 93 0.87 16.78 -1.07
CA VAL A 93 1.39 17.13 0.25
C VAL A 93 0.23 17.11 1.23
N ASN A 94 0.34 16.32 2.30
CA ASN A 94 -0.72 16.11 3.28
C ASN A 94 -2.07 15.69 2.67
N GLY A 95 -2.03 14.95 1.55
CA GLY A 95 -3.22 14.50 0.84
C GLY A 95 -3.80 15.49 -0.17
N HIS A 96 -3.18 16.65 -0.40
CA HIS A 96 -3.62 17.67 -1.35
C HIS A 96 -2.68 17.76 -2.55
N PHE A 97 -3.22 17.84 -3.74
CA PHE A 97 -2.45 17.96 -4.99
C PHE A 97 -1.68 19.28 -5.05
N VAL A 98 -0.39 19.21 -5.42
CA VAL A 98 0.49 20.37 -5.56
C VAL A 98 0.96 20.48 -7.01
N PRO A 99 0.26 21.26 -7.85
CA PRO A 99 0.59 21.40 -9.28
C PRO A 99 2.04 21.87 -9.52
N ALA A 100 2.53 22.79 -8.70
CA ALA A 100 3.89 23.37 -8.83
C ALA A 100 5.02 22.32 -8.64
N LEU A 101 4.74 21.22 -7.93
CA LEU A 101 5.69 20.12 -7.73
C LEU A 101 5.44 18.95 -8.69
N SER A 102 4.32 18.97 -9.40
CA SER A 102 3.89 17.89 -10.28
C SER A 102 4.35 18.13 -11.73
N THR A 103 4.54 17.04 -12.47
CA THR A 103 4.89 17.08 -13.88
C THR A 103 4.00 16.14 -14.69
N ARG A 104 3.74 16.51 -15.95
CA ARG A 104 3.00 15.69 -16.90
C ARG A 104 3.64 15.82 -18.28
N SER A 105 3.87 14.69 -18.92
CA SER A 105 4.39 14.63 -20.29
C SER A 105 3.25 14.66 -21.30
N ALA A 106 3.50 15.19 -22.49
CA ALA A 106 2.58 15.12 -23.63
C ALA A 106 2.25 13.67 -24.05
N SER A 107 3.10 12.69 -23.71
CA SER A 107 2.80 11.25 -23.94
C SER A 107 1.54 10.75 -23.21
N LEU A 108 1.00 11.52 -22.28
CA LEU A 108 -0.26 11.22 -21.57
C LEU A 108 -1.49 11.92 -22.17
N ASP A 109 -1.40 12.57 -23.33
CA ASP A 109 -2.56 13.27 -23.89
C ASP A 109 -3.73 12.33 -24.25
N CYS A 110 -3.44 11.03 -24.46
CA CYS A 110 -4.43 9.99 -24.66
C CYS A 110 -5.05 9.45 -23.35
N ALA A 111 -4.57 9.85 -22.16
CA ALA A 111 -4.99 9.35 -20.86
C ALA A 111 -5.21 10.50 -19.89
N LYS A 112 -5.85 10.23 -18.75
CA LYS A 112 -6.05 11.21 -17.68
C LYS A 112 -5.22 10.81 -16.47
N ALA A 113 -4.42 11.73 -15.97
CA ALA A 113 -3.71 11.59 -14.71
C ALA A 113 -3.63 12.96 -14.02
N GLY A 114 -4.13 13.06 -12.78
CA GLY A 114 -4.18 14.34 -12.07
C GLY A 114 -4.91 14.24 -10.72
N SER A 115 -5.36 15.39 -10.22
CA SER A 115 -6.13 15.48 -8.97
C SER A 115 -7.50 14.83 -9.10
N LEU A 116 -7.84 13.98 -8.14
CA LEU A 116 -9.16 13.36 -8.01
C LEU A 116 -10.23 14.41 -7.68
N ALA A 117 -9.92 15.39 -6.82
CA ALA A 117 -10.85 16.47 -6.50
C ALA A 117 -11.19 17.32 -7.74
N ALA A 118 -10.20 17.59 -8.58
CA ALA A 118 -10.43 18.26 -9.85
C ALA A 118 -11.28 17.41 -10.81
N ALA A 119 -11.04 16.10 -10.88
CA ALA A 119 -11.81 15.18 -11.70
C ALA A 119 -13.26 15.06 -11.21
N ILE A 120 -13.50 15.00 -9.90
CA ILE A 120 -14.84 15.00 -9.30
C ILE A 120 -15.63 16.26 -9.71
N SER A 121 -14.95 17.41 -9.73
CA SER A 121 -15.61 18.69 -10.07
C SER A 121 -15.89 18.85 -11.56
N SER A 122 -14.96 18.39 -12.43
CA SER A 122 -15.02 18.63 -13.88
C SER A 122 -15.53 17.45 -14.70
N GLN A 123 -15.48 16.23 -14.15
CA GLN A 123 -15.77 14.96 -14.85
C GLN A 123 -16.65 14.03 -13.99
N ALA A 124 -17.60 14.59 -13.28
CA ALA A 124 -18.45 13.85 -12.33
C ALA A 124 -19.08 12.58 -12.94
N SER A 125 -19.56 12.64 -14.18
CA SER A 125 -20.18 11.50 -14.89
C SER A 125 -19.20 10.32 -15.12
N GLU A 126 -17.90 10.55 -15.11
CA GLU A 126 -16.89 9.50 -15.24
C GLU A 126 -16.44 8.96 -13.88
N VAL A 127 -16.39 9.81 -12.87
CA VAL A 127 -15.90 9.47 -11.54
C VAL A 127 -16.99 8.78 -10.70
N GLU A 128 -18.22 9.28 -10.71
CA GLU A 128 -19.34 8.77 -9.91
C GLU A 128 -19.58 7.26 -10.05
N PRO A 129 -19.61 6.65 -11.27
CA PRO A 129 -19.84 5.21 -11.41
C PRO A 129 -18.66 4.35 -10.96
N ARG A 130 -17.53 4.94 -10.58
CA ARG A 130 -16.28 4.25 -10.27
C ARG A 130 -15.81 4.42 -8.83
N LEU A 131 -15.92 5.63 -8.28
CA LEU A 131 -15.46 5.96 -6.93
C LEU A 131 -16.26 5.20 -5.86
N SER A 132 -15.53 4.58 -4.91
CA SER A 132 -16.08 3.75 -3.82
C SER A 132 -16.89 2.52 -4.31
N ARG A 133 -16.61 2.04 -5.53
CA ARG A 133 -17.26 0.84 -6.10
C ARG A 133 -16.40 -0.41 -5.97
N VAL A 134 -15.08 -0.24 -5.94
CA VAL A 134 -14.13 -1.35 -5.79
C VAL A 134 -13.70 -1.49 -4.34
N ALA A 135 -13.60 -0.38 -3.60
CA ALA A 135 -13.29 -0.34 -2.18
C ALA A 135 -14.56 -0.10 -1.33
N PRO A 136 -15.29 -1.16 -0.95
CA PRO A 136 -16.48 -1.02 -0.12
C PRO A 136 -16.09 -0.65 1.32
N PHE A 137 -16.81 0.28 1.92
CA PHE A 137 -16.55 0.76 3.29
C PHE A 137 -17.46 0.15 4.35
N ASP A 138 -18.38 -0.74 3.97
CA ASP A 138 -19.39 -1.32 4.86
C ASP A 138 -18.80 -2.20 5.98
N ARG A 139 -17.62 -2.79 5.78
CA ARG A 139 -16.95 -3.68 6.75
C ARG A 139 -15.53 -3.27 7.11
N ALA A 140 -15.02 -2.17 6.54
CA ALA A 140 -13.65 -1.74 6.69
C ALA A 140 -13.57 -0.33 7.30
N SER A 141 -13.32 -0.25 8.60
CA SER A 141 -13.32 1.01 9.37
C SER A 141 -12.41 2.07 8.78
N PHE A 142 -11.19 1.72 8.39
CA PHE A 142 -10.25 2.68 7.83
C PHE A 142 -10.61 3.10 6.40
N VAL A 143 -11.26 2.24 5.61
CA VAL A 143 -11.82 2.63 4.31
C VAL A 143 -12.99 3.58 4.52
N ALA A 144 -13.86 3.32 5.52
CA ALA A 144 -14.95 4.22 5.88
C ALA A 144 -14.41 5.59 6.32
N LEU A 145 -13.39 5.61 7.19
CA LEU A 145 -12.74 6.84 7.63
C LEU A 145 -12.12 7.62 6.47
N ASN A 146 -11.38 6.94 5.57
CA ASN A 146 -10.83 7.57 4.37
C ASN A 146 -11.95 8.14 3.50
N THR A 147 -12.99 7.35 3.21
CA THR A 147 -14.12 7.78 2.34
C THR A 147 -14.85 8.98 2.91
N ALA A 148 -14.97 9.10 4.24
CA ALA A 148 -15.57 10.26 4.89
C ALA A 148 -14.70 11.53 4.83
N LEU A 149 -13.36 11.37 4.89
CA LEU A 149 -12.41 12.47 5.13
C LEU A 149 -11.45 12.77 3.98
N PHE A 150 -11.38 11.95 2.91
CA PHE A 150 -10.47 12.28 1.81
C PHE A 150 -10.84 13.63 1.19
N GLU A 151 -9.87 14.46 0.91
CA GLU A 151 -10.10 15.75 0.24
C GLU A 151 -9.61 15.71 -1.20
N ASP A 152 -8.52 14.97 -1.46
CA ASP A 152 -7.95 14.81 -2.79
C ASP A 152 -7.19 13.47 -2.90
N GLY A 153 -6.51 13.29 -4.00
CA GLY A 153 -5.69 12.14 -4.36
C GLY A 153 -5.55 12.03 -5.87
N ALA A 154 -5.11 10.87 -6.35
CA ALA A 154 -4.86 10.68 -7.76
C ALA A 154 -6.06 10.10 -8.50
N TYR A 155 -6.43 10.71 -9.63
CA TYR A 155 -7.31 10.12 -10.64
C TYR A 155 -6.48 9.72 -11.85
N ILE A 156 -6.50 8.43 -12.20
CA ILE A 156 -5.78 7.86 -13.34
C ILE A 156 -6.79 7.08 -14.19
N HIS A 157 -6.99 7.52 -15.43
CA HIS A 157 -7.86 6.83 -16.36
C HIS A 157 -7.14 6.60 -17.69
N ILE A 158 -6.88 5.34 -17.98
CA ILE A 158 -6.27 4.88 -19.22
C ILE A 158 -7.41 4.35 -20.10
N PRO A 159 -7.71 4.97 -21.25
CA PRO A 159 -8.74 4.51 -22.16
C PRO A 159 -8.44 3.11 -22.72
N ALA A 160 -9.47 2.46 -23.24
CA ALA A 160 -9.32 1.19 -23.94
C ALA A 160 -8.31 1.30 -25.10
N HIS A 161 -7.58 0.21 -25.36
CA HIS A 161 -6.57 0.11 -26.43
C HIS A 161 -5.41 1.11 -26.31
N THR A 162 -5.11 1.57 -25.10
CA THR A 162 -4.06 2.55 -24.83
C THR A 162 -2.91 1.94 -24.03
N VAL A 163 -1.69 2.09 -24.49
CA VAL A 163 -0.47 1.65 -23.79
C VAL A 163 0.30 2.87 -23.33
N ILE A 164 0.55 2.96 -22.03
CA ILE A 164 1.40 3.97 -21.42
C ILE A 164 2.72 3.31 -21.03
N GLU A 165 3.76 3.54 -21.82
CA GLU A 165 5.07 2.88 -21.64
C GLU A 165 5.81 3.34 -20.38
N ARG A 166 5.71 4.65 -20.09
CA ARG A 166 6.39 5.28 -18.95
C ARG A 166 5.48 5.28 -17.72
N PRO A 167 6.00 5.02 -16.53
CA PRO A 167 5.15 4.92 -15.34
C PRO A 167 4.48 6.24 -14.98
N ILE A 168 3.32 6.14 -14.32
CA ILE A 168 2.66 7.26 -13.64
C ILE A 168 3.03 7.16 -12.17
N HIS A 169 3.67 8.20 -11.63
CA HIS A 169 4.11 8.26 -10.25
C HIS A 169 3.16 9.14 -9.41
N VAL A 170 2.67 8.60 -8.30
CA VAL A 170 1.90 9.29 -7.26
C VAL A 170 2.78 9.40 -6.03
N LEU A 171 3.30 10.58 -5.75
CA LEU A 171 4.16 10.85 -4.61
C LEU A 171 3.36 11.56 -3.50
N CYS A 172 3.12 10.86 -2.41
CA CYS A 172 2.42 11.37 -1.23
C CYS A 172 3.44 11.75 -0.15
N VAL A 173 3.49 13.01 0.20
CA VAL A 173 4.41 13.59 1.18
C VAL A 173 3.62 14.05 2.41
N SER A 174 3.95 13.53 3.58
CA SER A 174 3.45 14.05 4.85
C SER A 174 4.46 15.03 5.42
N THR A 175 4.02 16.18 5.91
CA THR A 175 4.95 17.16 6.52
C THR A 175 5.24 16.84 7.98
N GLY A 176 4.32 16.18 8.66
CA GLY A 176 4.44 15.87 10.09
C GLY A 176 4.28 17.08 11.01
N GLU A 177 4.16 18.28 10.45
CA GLU A 177 4.06 19.53 11.19
C GLU A 177 2.65 20.10 11.11
N GLY A 178 2.08 20.40 12.25
CA GLY A 178 0.78 21.04 12.44
C GLY A 178 0.76 21.91 13.70
N GLY A 179 1.89 22.56 14.02
CA GLY A 179 2.07 23.21 15.33
C GLY A 179 2.13 22.16 16.44
N ASP A 180 1.27 22.30 17.45
CA ASP A 180 1.16 21.32 18.56
C ASP A 180 0.31 20.08 18.19
N ALA A 181 -0.28 20.02 16.99
CA ALA A 181 -1.17 18.93 16.58
C ALA A 181 -0.49 17.90 15.70
N THR A 182 -0.71 16.62 16.01
CA THR A 182 -0.31 15.51 15.13
C THR A 182 -1.26 15.43 13.94
N LEU A 183 -0.72 15.44 12.72
CA LEU A 183 -1.52 15.48 11.50
C LEU A 183 -1.96 14.10 11.04
N MET A 184 -3.14 14.03 10.43
CA MET A 184 -3.58 12.88 9.63
C MET A 184 -3.94 13.31 8.21
N SER A 185 -3.69 12.44 7.25
CA SER A 185 -4.08 12.61 5.86
C SER A 185 -4.76 11.36 5.31
N HIS A 186 -5.69 11.57 4.36
CA HIS A 186 -6.50 10.52 3.78
C HIS A 186 -6.41 10.52 2.25
N PRO A 187 -5.23 10.28 1.64
CA PRO A 187 -5.12 10.24 0.17
C PRO A 187 -6.05 9.18 -0.42
N ARG A 188 -6.64 9.48 -1.59
CA ARG A 188 -7.44 8.53 -2.35
C ARG A 188 -6.88 8.35 -3.75
N VAL A 189 -6.63 7.12 -4.18
CA VAL A 189 -6.20 6.83 -5.56
C VAL A 189 -7.32 6.08 -6.27
N LEU A 190 -7.75 6.59 -7.43
CA LEU A 190 -8.71 5.93 -8.31
C LEU A 190 -8.06 5.68 -9.66
N ALA A 191 -7.73 4.43 -9.95
CA ALA A 191 -7.11 3.98 -11.18
C ALA A 191 -8.08 3.11 -12.00
N VAL A 192 -8.32 3.51 -13.23
CA VAL A 192 -9.22 2.80 -14.16
C VAL A 192 -8.47 2.53 -15.46
N LEU A 193 -8.27 1.27 -15.78
CA LEU A 193 -7.68 0.82 -17.02
C LEU A 193 -8.77 0.19 -17.90
N GLY A 194 -8.98 0.74 -19.09
CA GLY A 194 -9.93 0.22 -20.08
C GLY A 194 -9.48 -1.10 -20.70
N ASP A 195 -10.33 -1.69 -21.52
CA ASP A 195 -10.02 -2.97 -22.20
C ASP A 195 -8.77 -2.85 -23.09
N ASN A 196 -7.92 -3.88 -23.08
CA ASN A 196 -6.68 -3.95 -23.87
C ASN A 196 -5.74 -2.77 -23.62
N SER A 197 -5.75 -2.18 -22.42
CA SER A 197 -4.84 -1.11 -22.04
C SER A 197 -3.69 -1.62 -21.18
N GLN A 198 -2.61 -0.84 -21.12
CA GLN A 198 -1.45 -1.17 -20.31
C GLN A 198 -0.87 0.08 -19.65
N ALA A 199 -0.50 -0.02 -18.37
CA ALA A 199 0.19 1.03 -17.64
C ALA A 199 1.01 0.47 -16.47
N SER A 200 1.98 1.28 -16.00
CA SER A 200 2.63 1.10 -14.70
C SER A 200 2.31 2.27 -13.79
N ILE A 201 1.92 1.99 -12.55
CA ILE A 201 1.58 3.00 -11.53
C ILE A 201 2.49 2.78 -10.32
N VAL A 202 3.14 3.87 -9.88
CA VAL A 202 4.00 3.87 -8.69
C VAL A 202 3.39 4.79 -7.64
N GLU A 203 3.08 4.27 -6.47
CA GLU A 203 2.69 5.04 -5.29
C GLU A 203 3.86 5.09 -4.32
N THR A 204 4.29 6.28 -3.92
CA THR A 204 5.37 6.47 -2.95
C THR A 204 4.86 7.32 -1.78
N TYR A 205 5.06 6.83 -0.55
CA TYR A 205 4.65 7.49 0.69
C TYR A 205 5.87 7.82 1.52
N VAL A 206 6.08 9.11 1.81
CA VAL A 206 7.26 9.63 2.51
C VAL A 206 6.90 10.73 3.51
N GLY A 207 7.80 10.98 4.45
CA GLY A 207 7.70 12.09 5.38
C GLY A 207 8.99 12.30 6.14
N PRO A 208 9.14 13.42 6.89
CA PRO A 208 10.37 13.77 7.57
C PRO A 208 10.71 12.77 8.68
N ALA A 209 11.98 12.45 8.79
CA ALA A 209 12.48 11.52 9.80
C ALA A 209 12.12 12.01 11.22
N GLY A 210 11.66 11.10 12.07
CA GLY A 210 11.27 11.38 13.45
C GLY A 210 9.89 12.02 13.62
N ALA A 211 9.27 12.52 12.55
CA ALA A 211 7.94 13.12 12.62
C ALA A 211 6.85 12.06 12.85
N ARG A 212 5.88 12.41 13.70
CA ARG A 212 4.69 11.58 13.97
C ARG A 212 3.52 12.12 13.17
N TYR A 213 2.87 11.27 12.42
CA TYR A 213 1.66 11.57 11.65
C TYR A 213 0.94 10.27 11.30
N PHE A 214 -0.26 10.38 10.76
CA PHE A 214 -1.05 9.25 10.33
C PHE A 214 -1.47 9.39 8.86
N THR A 215 -1.06 8.44 8.02
CA THR A 215 -1.48 8.30 6.64
C THR A 215 -2.47 7.14 6.54
N ASN A 216 -3.70 7.42 6.11
CA ASN A 216 -4.73 6.42 5.84
C ASN A 216 -5.12 6.50 4.36
N VAL A 217 -4.53 5.66 3.53
CA VAL A 217 -4.72 5.70 2.07
C VAL A 217 -5.65 4.59 1.59
N VAL A 218 -6.46 4.89 0.59
CA VAL A 218 -7.25 3.89 -0.14
C VAL A 218 -6.98 4.02 -1.63
N THR A 219 -6.58 2.90 -2.25
CA THR A 219 -6.35 2.78 -3.69
C THR A 219 -7.39 1.85 -4.29
N GLU A 220 -8.15 2.36 -5.26
CA GLU A 220 -9.13 1.60 -6.04
C GLU A 220 -8.61 1.38 -7.46
N ILE A 221 -8.53 0.12 -7.88
CA ILE A 221 -8.04 -0.27 -9.20
C ILE A 221 -9.09 -1.10 -9.91
N SER A 222 -9.50 -0.64 -11.10
CA SER A 222 -10.38 -1.40 -11.99
C SER A 222 -9.66 -1.70 -13.29
N LEU A 223 -9.58 -2.98 -13.66
CA LEU A 223 -8.97 -3.46 -14.89
C LEU A 223 -10.03 -4.00 -15.84
N GLY A 224 -10.09 -3.44 -17.04
CA GLY A 224 -10.88 -3.94 -18.16
C GLY A 224 -10.39 -5.27 -18.69
N ALA A 225 -11.08 -5.84 -19.67
CA ALA A 225 -10.67 -7.10 -20.29
C ALA A 225 -9.31 -6.96 -20.97
N ASN A 226 -8.42 -7.94 -20.77
CA ASN A 226 -7.04 -7.98 -21.27
C ASN A 226 -6.18 -6.78 -20.84
N ALA A 227 -6.58 -6.01 -19.82
CA ALA A 227 -5.76 -4.92 -19.30
C ALA A 227 -4.55 -5.46 -18.54
N VAL A 228 -3.42 -4.74 -18.64
CA VAL A 228 -2.16 -5.11 -17.97
C VAL A 228 -1.73 -3.97 -17.06
N LEU A 229 -1.52 -4.27 -15.78
CA LEU A 229 -1.06 -3.31 -14.79
C LEU A 229 0.14 -3.82 -14.01
N ASP A 230 1.21 -3.02 -13.99
CA ASP A 230 2.27 -3.11 -12.99
C ASP A 230 2.08 -2.03 -11.93
N HIS A 231 1.78 -2.43 -10.71
CA HIS A 231 1.54 -1.54 -9.57
C HIS A 231 2.67 -1.65 -8.55
N TYR A 232 3.16 -0.52 -8.08
CA TYR A 232 4.21 -0.44 -7.07
C TYR A 232 3.74 0.47 -5.93
N LYS A 233 3.79 -0.02 -4.70
CA LYS A 233 3.58 0.76 -3.49
C LYS A 233 4.86 0.75 -2.66
N VAL A 234 5.52 1.89 -2.55
CA VAL A 234 6.75 2.06 -1.77
C VAL A 234 6.45 2.97 -0.57
N GLN A 235 6.50 2.42 0.63
CA GLN A 235 6.28 3.14 1.88
C GLN A 235 7.62 3.31 2.60
N HIS A 236 8.08 4.56 2.69
CA HIS A 236 9.31 4.95 3.35
C HIS A 236 9.05 6.20 4.22
N GLU A 237 8.13 6.06 5.15
CA GLU A 237 7.73 7.11 6.07
C GLU A 237 8.58 7.09 7.36
N SER A 238 8.44 8.12 8.19
CA SER A 238 9.08 8.19 9.50
C SER A 238 8.83 6.93 10.34
N THR A 239 9.82 6.46 11.07
CA THR A 239 9.66 5.34 12.02
C THR A 239 8.77 5.66 13.23
N ALA A 240 8.32 6.91 13.36
CA ALA A 240 7.32 7.36 14.35
C ALA A 240 5.91 7.51 13.76
N ALA A 241 5.75 7.38 12.44
CA ALA A 241 4.48 7.57 11.74
C ALA A 241 3.64 6.29 11.73
N TYR A 242 2.33 6.47 11.51
CA TYR A 242 1.38 5.39 11.30
C TYR A 242 0.89 5.38 9.86
N HIS A 243 0.84 4.19 9.26
CA HIS A 243 0.38 4.00 7.89
C HIS A 243 -0.64 2.86 7.81
N ILE A 244 -1.86 3.18 7.39
CA ILE A 244 -2.88 2.19 7.03
C ILE A 244 -3.15 2.36 5.53
N GLY A 245 -2.79 1.35 4.75
CA GLY A 245 -2.99 1.35 3.30
C GLY A 245 -3.93 0.24 2.87
N SER A 246 -4.99 0.58 2.14
CA SER A 246 -5.96 -0.36 1.60
C SER A 246 -5.95 -0.30 0.08
N VAL A 247 -5.59 -1.40 -0.58
CA VAL A 247 -5.60 -1.53 -2.04
C VAL A 247 -6.69 -2.51 -2.44
N TYR A 248 -7.62 -2.06 -3.23
CA TYR A 248 -8.71 -2.87 -3.78
C TYR A 248 -8.57 -2.95 -5.29
N LEU A 249 -8.52 -4.16 -5.81
CA LEU A 249 -8.34 -4.45 -7.22
C LEU A 249 -9.47 -5.33 -7.73
N LYS A 250 -10.07 -4.93 -8.84
CA LYS A 250 -11.04 -5.74 -9.58
C LYS A 250 -10.55 -5.96 -11.00
N ALA A 251 -10.31 -7.22 -11.36
CA ALA A 251 -9.84 -7.64 -12.67
C ALA A 251 -10.96 -8.28 -13.49
N SER A 252 -11.13 -7.83 -14.72
CA SER A 252 -12.03 -8.41 -15.72
C SER A 252 -11.36 -9.59 -16.45
N ARG A 253 -12.02 -10.12 -17.50
CA ARG A 253 -11.55 -11.28 -18.26
C ARG A 253 -10.13 -11.08 -18.80
N SER A 254 -9.26 -12.06 -18.56
CA SER A 254 -7.86 -12.09 -19.02
C SER A 254 -7.03 -10.87 -18.63
N ALA A 255 -7.43 -10.12 -17.59
CA ALA A 255 -6.64 -9.02 -17.09
C ALA A 255 -5.46 -9.53 -16.24
N ASN A 256 -4.31 -8.87 -16.38
CA ASN A 256 -3.08 -9.22 -15.68
C ASN A 256 -2.63 -8.09 -14.77
N CYS A 257 -2.41 -8.40 -13.50
CA CYS A 257 -1.93 -7.44 -12.52
C CYS A 257 -0.76 -7.99 -11.73
N THR A 258 0.33 -7.23 -11.71
CA THR A 258 1.41 -7.45 -10.75
C THR A 258 1.46 -6.28 -9.78
N SER A 259 1.37 -6.54 -8.49
CA SER A 259 1.48 -5.51 -7.44
C SER A 259 2.66 -5.81 -6.53
N HIS A 260 3.50 -4.78 -6.32
CA HIS A 260 4.67 -4.83 -5.45
C HIS A 260 4.47 -3.90 -4.26
N SER A 261 4.45 -4.45 -3.04
CA SER A 261 4.30 -3.70 -1.80
C SER A 261 5.61 -3.72 -1.00
N ILE A 262 6.25 -2.56 -0.87
CA ILE A 262 7.53 -2.40 -0.18
C ILE A 262 7.34 -1.50 1.04
N SER A 263 7.57 -2.03 2.24
CA SER A 263 7.43 -1.30 3.50
C SER A 263 8.77 -1.19 4.23
N LEU A 264 9.28 0.03 4.34
CA LEU A 264 10.61 0.34 4.88
C LEU A 264 10.60 1.35 6.03
N GLY A 265 9.44 1.84 6.46
CA GLY A 265 9.27 2.84 7.52
C GLY A 265 8.00 2.60 8.33
N GLY A 266 7.61 3.59 9.16
CA GLY A 266 6.43 3.53 10.02
C GLY A 266 6.67 2.90 11.39
N ALA A 267 6.03 3.41 12.45
CA ALA A 267 5.94 2.75 13.75
C ALA A 267 4.95 1.57 13.68
N LEU A 268 3.82 1.81 13.02
CA LEU A 268 2.83 0.80 12.68
C LEU A 268 2.46 0.98 11.21
N VAL A 269 2.65 -0.07 10.43
CA VAL A 269 2.26 -0.15 9.03
C VAL A 269 1.32 -1.32 8.86
N ARG A 270 0.16 -1.07 8.25
CA ARG A 270 -0.71 -2.14 7.78
C ARG A 270 -1.07 -1.93 6.32
N ASN A 271 -0.89 -2.98 5.53
CA ASN A 271 -1.29 -3.06 4.13
C ASN A 271 -2.38 -4.10 3.99
N ASP A 272 -3.60 -3.66 3.70
CA ASP A 272 -4.71 -4.52 3.30
C ASP A 272 -4.81 -4.52 1.77
N VAL A 273 -4.64 -5.69 1.13
CA VAL A 273 -4.77 -5.83 -0.32
C VAL A 273 -5.87 -6.83 -0.62
N MET A 274 -6.90 -6.39 -1.33
CA MET A 274 -7.98 -7.24 -1.78
C MET A 274 -8.05 -7.23 -3.31
N ALA A 275 -7.79 -8.38 -3.93
CA ALA A 275 -7.89 -8.57 -5.36
C ALA A 275 -9.07 -9.51 -5.69
N VAL A 276 -9.95 -9.10 -6.60
CA VAL A 276 -11.06 -9.91 -7.11
C VAL A 276 -10.81 -10.19 -8.58
N MET A 277 -10.55 -11.44 -8.91
CA MET A 277 -10.46 -11.94 -10.28
C MET A 277 -11.87 -12.27 -10.74
N GLY A 278 -12.56 -11.22 -11.22
CA GLY A 278 -14.01 -11.26 -11.56
C GLY A 278 -14.31 -11.77 -12.96
N GLY A 279 -13.31 -11.93 -13.82
CA GLY A 279 -13.41 -12.48 -15.16
C GLY A 279 -12.69 -13.82 -15.31
N GLU A 280 -12.99 -14.54 -16.37
CA GLU A 280 -12.32 -15.78 -16.74
C GLU A 280 -10.88 -15.52 -17.21
N GLY A 281 -9.94 -16.38 -16.83
CA GLY A 281 -8.53 -16.25 -17.16
C GLY A 281 -7.88 -15.09 -16.39
N GLY A 282 -6.67 -14.73 -16.78
CA GLY A 282 -5.92 -13.64 -16.16
C GLY A 282 -5.03 -14.05 -15.01
N GLU A 283 -4.12 -13.16 -14.65
CA GLU A 283 -3.10 -13.40 -13.63
C GLU A 283 -3.08 -12.27 -12.60
N CYS A 284 -2.92 -12.65 -11.33
CA CYS A 284 -2.72 -11.71 -10.22
C CYS A 284 -1.49 -12.10 -9.42
N ALA A 285 -0.41 -11.31 -9.50
CA ALA A 285 0.80 -11.50 -8.73
C ALA A 285 0.92 -10.42 -7.65
N LEU A 286 0.96 -10.82 -6.38
CA LEU A 286 1.18 -9.93 -5.24
C LEU A 286 2.56 -10.23 -4.63
N ASN A 287 3.51 -9.32 -4.78
CA ASN A 287 4.86 -9.43 -4.24
C ASN A 287 5.06 -8.40 -3.12
N GLY A 288 5.74 -8.76 -2.04
CA GLY A 288 6.00 -7.81 -0.97
C GLY A 288 7.30 -8.04 -0.21
N LEU A 289 7.89 -6.92 0.20
CA LEU A 289 9.02 -6.89 1.12
C LEU A 289 8.72 -5.93 2.26
N PHE A 290 8.86 -6.37 3.49
CA PHE A 290 8.77 -5.52 4.66
C PHE A 290 10.01 -5.69 5.53
N VAL A 291 10.55 -4.55 5.99
CA VAL A 291 11.75 -4.50 6.81
C VAL A 291 11.44 -3.74 8.08
N GLY A 292 11.47 -4.43 9.21
CA GLY A 292 11.17 -3.88 10.52
C GLY A 292 12.39 -3.90 11.45
N ARG A 293 12.52 -2.86 12.27
CA ARG A 293 13.56 -2.72 13.28
C ARG A 293 13.02 -1.99 14.51
N GLY A 294 13.79 -2.00 15.61
CA GLY A 294 13.36 -1.39 16.87
C GLY A 294 12.08 -2.03 17.36
N THR A 295 11.02 -1.26 17.50
CA THR A 295 9.68 -1.71 17.92
C THR A 295 8.63 -1.57 16.81
N GLN A 296 9.06 -1.49 15.56
CA GLN A 296 8.15 -1.33 14.42
C GLN A 296 7.21 -2.53 14.28
N HIS A 297 5.96 -2.24 13.93
CA HIS A 297 4.94 -3.25 13.63
C HIS A 297 4.59 -3.19 12.14
N MET A 298 4.80 -4.30 11.41
CA MET A 298 4.63 -4.42 9.96
C MET A 298 3.62 -5.50 9.63
N ASP A 299 2.37 -5.12 9.33
CA ASP A 299 1.29 -6.05 9.00
C ASP A 299 0.95 -6.02 7.50
N ASN A 300 0.92 -7.19 6.89
CA ASN A 300 0.55 -7.39 5.50
C ASN A 300 -0.59 -8.39 5.42
N HIS A 301 -1.76 -7.93 5.02
CA HIS A 301 -2.99 -8.70 4.97
C HIS A 301 -3.53 -8.74 3.54
N MET A 302 -3.44 -9.90 2.89
CA MET A 302 -3.83 -10.09 1.50
C MET A 302 -5.00 -11.04 1.36
N ARG A 303 -5.92 -10.69 0.47
CA ARG A 303 -7.01 -11.56 0.06
C ARG A 303 -7.13 -11.57 -1.46
N ILE A 304 -7.05 -12.75 -2.07
CA ILE A 304 -7.34 -12.94 -3.49
C ILE A 304 -8.60 -13.79 -3.60
N VAL A 305 -9.56 -13.31 -4.39
CA VAL A 305 -10.80 -14.03 -4.68
C VAL A 305 -10.82 -14.43 -6.14
N HIS A 306 -10.75 -15.72 -6.40
CA HIS A 306 -11.01 -16.29 -7.73
C HIS A 306 -12.50 -16.53 -7.87
N ALA A 307 -13.16 -15.73 -8.72
CA ALA A 307 -14.60 -15.81 -8.93
C ALA A 307 -15.00 -16.52 -10.23
N LYS A 308 -14.06 -16.72 -11.16
CA LYS A 308 -14.27 -17.31 -12.48
C LYS A 308 -13.14 -18.30 -12.82
N PRO A 309 -13.37 -19.22 -13.81
CA PRO A 309 -12.40 -20.24 -14.16
C PRO A 309 -11.08 -19.71 -14.72
N HIS A 310 -10.07 -20.60 -14.73
CA HIS A 310 -8.78 -20.40 -15.40
C HIS A 310 -7.96 -19.19 -14.89
N GLY A 311 -8.15 -18.78 -13.61
CA GLY A 311 -7.40 -17.71 -13.00
C GLY A 311 -6.11 -18.19 -12.34
N ASP A 312 -5.00 -17.48 -12.56
CA ASP A 312 -3.72 -17.74 -11.90
C ASP A 312 -3.42 -16.68 -10.84
N SER A 313 -2.96 -17.11 -9.66
CA SER A 313 -2.46 -16.15 -8.67
C SER A 313 -1.19 -16.60 -7.98
N ARG A 314 -0.34 -15.61 -7.67
CA ARG A 314 0.93 -15.81 -6.97
C ARG A 314 1.07 -14.76 -5.88
N GLN A 315 1.22 -15.19 -4.62
CA GLN A 315 1.58 -14.31 -3.51
C GLN A 315 2.99 -14.67 -3.05
N PHE A 316 3.89 -13.70 -3.06
CA PHE A 316 5.27 -13.90 -2.65
C PHE A 316 5.73 -12.76 -1.74
N TYR A 317 5.78 -13.02 -0.45
CA TYR A 317 6.13 -12.02 0.57
C TYR A 317 7.36 -12.44 1.36
N LYS A 318 8.25 -11.46 1.61
CA LYS A 318 9.40 -11.64 2.49
C LYS A 318 9.45 -10.56 3.56
N GLY A 319 9.75 -10.98 4.79
CA GLY A 319 9.96 -10.10 5.93
C GLY A 319 11.40 -10.19 6.45
N VAL A 320 12.01 -9.06 6.75
CA VAL A 320 13.30 -8.97 7.47
C VAL A 320 13.06 -8.19 8.75
N LEU A 321 13.26 -8.83 9.89
CA LEU A 321 12.89 -8.27 11.20
C LEU A 321 14.09 -8.31 12.14
N ASN A 322 14.37 -7.18 12.78
CA ASN A 322 15.46 -7.02 13.72
C ASN A 322 14.97 -6.40 15.04
N ASP A 323 15.82 -6.42 16.07
CA ASP A 323 15.56 -5.92 17.41
C ASP A 323 14.28 -6.55 18.01
N ARG A 324 13.25 -5.77 18.29
CA ARG A 324 11.95 -6.19 18.80
C ARG A 324 10.83 -5.92 17.80
N ALA A 325 11.18 -5.86 16.51
CA ALA A 325 10.18 -5.63 15.46
C ALA A 325 9.20 -6.81 15.36
N HIS A 326 7.96 -6.50 15.08
CA HIS A 326 6.90 -7.48 14.91
C HIS A 326 6.34 -7.44 13.48
N GLY A 327 6.45 -8.56 12.79
CA GLY A 327 5.86 -8.77 11.47
C GLY A 327 4.53 -9.54 11.58
N VAL A 328 3.61 -9.24 10.70
CA VAL A 328 2.40 -10.03 10.47
C VAL A 328 2.23 -10.25 8.98
N PHE A 329 1.95 -11.49 8.60
CA PHE A 329 1.53 -11.84 7.26
C PHE A 329 0.27 -12.69 7.35
N THR A 330 -0.82 -12.19 6.80
CA THR A 330 -2.05 -12.95 6.58
C THR A 330 -2.34 -12.98 5.10
N GLY A 331 -2.41 -14.18 4.53
CA GLY A 331 -2.74 -14.35 3.12
C GLY A 331 -3.90 -15.30 2.98
N ARG A 332 -5.01 -14.81 2.40
CA ARG A 332 -6.21 -15.62 2.16
C ARG A 332 -6.48 -15.75 0.67
N ILE A 333 -6.57 -16.97 0.18
CA ILE A 333 -7.00 -17.27 -1.17
C ILE A 333 -8.39 -17.91 -1.09
N VAL A 334 -9.36 -17.29 -1.76
CA VAL A 334 -10.74 -17.79 -1.83
C VAL A 334 -11.02 -18.23 -3.26
N VAL A 335 -11.35 -19.50 -3.46
CA VAL A 335 -11.70 -20.05 -4.77
C VAL A 335 -13.19 -20.40 -4.75
N GLN A 336 -14.00 -19.62 -5.49
CA GLN A 336 -15.43 -19.82 -5.57
C GLN A 336 -15.82 -21.10 -6.32
N PRO A 337 -17.04 -21.63 -6.17
CA PRO A 337 -17.43 -22.92 -6.81
C PRO A 337 -17.21 -22.93 -8.33
N ASP A 338 -17.49 -21.81 -9.01
CA ASP A 338 -17.33 -21.69 -10.45
C ASP A 338 -15.90 -21.51 -10.91
N ALA A 339 -14.96 -21.21 -10.01
CA ALA A 339 -13.57 -20.90 -10.33
C ALA A 339 -12.71 -22.17 -10.55
N GLN A 340 -13.19 -23.05 -11.44
CA GLN A 340 -12.47 -24.27 -11.82
C GLN A 340 -11.17 -23.95 -12.56
N LYS A 341 -10.19 -24.86 -12.52
CA LYS A 341 -8.87 -24.70 -13.16
C LYS A 341 -8.03 -23.54 -12.60
N THR A 342 -8.35 -23.06 -11.41
CA THR A 342 -7.52 -22.09 -10.69
C THR A 342 -6.16 -22.70 -10.34
N ASP A 343 -5.06 -21.95 -10.61
CA ASP A 343 -3.72 -22.24 -10.09
C ASP A 343 -3.27 -21.11 -9.14
N ALA A 344 -3.29 -21.39 -7.84
CA ALA A 344 -2.98 -20.38 -6.82
C ALA A 344 -1.81 -20.81 -5.93
N LYS A 345 -0.77 -19.97 -5.82
CA LYS A 345 0.39 -20.24 -4.97
C LYS A 345 0.67 -19.09 -4.02
N GLN A 346 0.84 -19.41 -2.75
CA GLN A 346 1.18 -18.45 -1.71
C GLN A 346 2.47 -18.85 -1.02
N THR A 347 3.40 -17.91 -0.92
CA THR A 347 4.67 -18.11 -0.23
C THR A 347 4.96 -16.91 0.67
N ASN A 348 5.18 -17.17 1.96
CA ASN A 348 5.71 -16.20 2.89
C ASN A 348 7.04 -16.72 3.47
N ARG A 349 8.06 -15.86 3.50
CA ARG A 349 9.33 -16.16 4.14
C ARG A 349 9.75 -15.02 5.04
N ALA A 350 10.20 -15.33 6.24
CA ALA A 350 10.68 -14.34 7.18
C ALA A 350 12.08 -14.68 7.68
N LEU A 351 12.92 -13.65 7.75
CA LEU A 351 14.26 -13.70 8.30
C LEU A 351 14.28 -12.89 9.59
N LEU A 352 14.50 -13.55 10.74
CA LEU A 352 14.63 -12.93 12.05
C LEU A 352 16.12 -12.73 12.34
N LEU A 353 16.52 -11.48 12.56
CA LEU A 353 17.92 -11.10 12.78
C LEU A 353 18.28 -10.99 14.25
N SER A 354 17.30 -11.03 15.14
CA SER A 354 17.45 -10.97 16.61
C SER A 354 16.49 -11.93 17.29
N GLU A 355 16.76 -12.29 18.54
CA GLU A 355 15.95 -13.22 19.33
C GLU A 355 14.58 -12.65 19.69
N ASP A 356 14.47 -11.32 19.87
CA ASP A 356 13.24 -10.64 20.26
C ASP A 356 12.36 -10.27 19.05
N ALA A 357 12.86 -10.42 17.80
CA ALA A 357 12.06 -10.21 16.62
C ALA A 357 11.01 -11.29 16.47
N GLN A 358 9.79 -10.90 16.09
CA GLN A 358 8.65 -11.81 16.01
C GLN A 358 7.92 -11.70 14.68
N ILE A 359 7.34 -12.81 14.23
CA ILE A 359 6.41 -12.82 13.11
C ILE A 359 5.23 -13.76 13.38
N ASN A 360 4.04 -13.28 13.04
CA ASN A 360 2.85 -14.11 12.91
C ASN A 360 2.56 -14.31 11.43
N THR A 361 2.54 -15.56 10.97
CA THR A 361 2.21 -15.89 9.59
C THR A 361 0.99 -16.80 9.55
N LYS A 362 -0.05 -16.39 8.81
CA LYS A 362 -1.35 -17.07 8.69
C LYS A 362 -1.73 -17.22 7.22
N PRO A 363 -1.23 -18.26 6.55
CA PRO A 363 -1.70 -18.60 5.20
C PRO A 363 -3.03 -19.36 5.29
N GLU A 364 -4.04 -18.94 4.50
CA GLU A 364 -5.38 -19.50 4.49
C GLU A 364 -5.84 -19.82 3.07
N LEU A 365 -6.48 -20.98 2.91
CA LEU A 365 -7.11 -21.42 1.66
C LEU A 365 -8.57 -21.76 1.93
N GLU A 366 -9.49 -21.07 1.24
CA GLU A 366 -10.93 -21.36 1.24
C GLU A 366 -11.30 -21.83 -0.18
N ILE A 367 -11.36 -23.14 -0.38
CA ILE A 367 -11.50 -23.72 -1.74
C ILE A 367 -12.87 -24.38 -1.84
N PHE A 368 -13.71 -23.88 -2.73
CA PHE A 368 -15.04 -24.39 -2.99
C PHE A 368 -15.17 -25.03 -4.40
N ALA A 369 -14.08 -25.03 -5.19
CA ALA A 369 -14.01 -25.71 -6.50
C ALA A 369 -13.25 -27.02 -6.38
N ASN A 370 -13.51 -27.99 -7.28
CA ASN A 370 -12.94 -29.33 -7.20
C ASN A 370 -11.66 -29.53 -8.03
N ASP A 371 -11.56 -28.86 -9.19
CA ASP A 371 -10.46 -29.04 -10.13
C ASP A 371 -9.55 -27.80 -10.11
N VAL A 372 -8.66 -27.75 -9.12
CA VAL A 372 -7.77 -26.63 -8.87
C VAL A 372 -6.39 -27.09 -8.41
N LYS A 373 -5.39 -26.20 -8.54
CA LYS A 373 -4.03 -26.36 -8.01
C LYS A 373 -3.73 -25.23 -7.03
N CYS A 374 -3.99 -25.46 -5.74
CA CYS A 374 -3.78 -24.45 -4.71
C CYS A 374 -2.76 -24.93 -3.69
N THR A 375 -1.73 -24.12 -3.45
CA THR A 375 -0.68 -24.42 -2.48
C THR A 375 -0.32 -23.19 -1.66
N HIS A 376 0.08 -23.41 -0.41
CA HIS A 376 0.68 -22.38 0.41
C HIS A 376 1.91 -22.91 1.15
N GLY A 377 2.82 -22.00 1.51
CA GLY A 377 3.97 -22.30 2.34
C GLY A 377 4.43 -21.07 3.12
N ALA A 378 4.80 -21.28 4.37
CA ALA A 378 5.39 -20.27 5.22
C ALA A 378 6.69 -20.80 5.83
N THR A 379 7.73 -19.97 5.84
CA THR A 379 9.03 -20.32 6.44
C THR A 379 9.52 -19.17 7.29
N ILE A 380 9.91 -19.48 8.52
CA ILE A 380 10.54 -18.55 9.45
C ILE A 380 11.91 -19.10 9.76
N GLY A 381 12.94 -18.28 9.60
CA GLY A 381 14.33 -18.69 9.86
C GLY A 381 15.19 -17.55 10.36
N GLN A 382 16.41 -17.90 10.68
CA GLN A 382 17.51 -16.99 11.02
C GLN A 382 18.55 -17.02 9.91
N LEU A 383 19.58 -16.17 10.00
CA LEU A 383 20.71 -16.26 9.09
C LEU A 383 21.42 -17.59 9.28
N ASP A 384 21.76 -18.21 8.17
CA ASP A 384 22.57 -19.43 8.15
C ASP A 384 24.00 -19.08 8.57
N GLU A 385 24.39 -19.53 9.76
CA GLU A 385 25.72 -19.27 10.32
C GLU A 385 26.83 -20.01 9.54
N ASP A 386 26.54 -21.13 8.89
CA ASP A 386 27.48 -21.82 8.00
C ASP A 386 27.75 -20.99 6.74
N ALA A 387 26.70 -20.36 6.18
CA ALA A 387 26.87 -19.41 5.08
C ALA A 387 27.67 -18.16 5.50
N VAL A 388 27.43 -17.63 6.70
CA VAL A 388 28.20 -16.53 7.27
C VAL A 388 29.67 -16.95 7.44
N PHE A 389 29.93 -18.15 8.01
CA PHE A 389 31.29 -18.69 8.19
C PHE A 389 31.99 -18.86 6.84
N TYR A 390 31.33 -19.42 5.84
CA TYR A 390 31.90 -19.59 4.50
C TYR A 390 32.31 -18.26 3.88
N LEU A 391 31.46 -17.24 3.94
CA LEU A 391 31.77 -15.89 3.42
C LEU A 391 32.98 -15.26 4.18
N ARG A 392 33.03 -15.44 5.49
CA ARG A 392 34.16 -14.99 6.30
C ARG A 392 35.49 -15.69 5.94
N SER A 393 35.46 -17.00 5.65
CA SER A 393 36.62 -17.74 5.20
C SER A 393 37.15 -17.26 3.83
N ARG A 394 36.32 -16.53 3.09
CA ARG A 394 36.69 -15.89 1.82
C ARG A 394 37.11 -14.42 1.99
N GLY A 395 37.31 -13.95 3.21
CA GLY A 395 37.87 -12.62 3.52
C GLY A 395 36.85 -11.53 3.80
N LEU A 396 35.54 -11.85 3.83
CA LEU A 396 34.50 -10.88 4.20
C LEU A 396 34.46 -10.70 5.73
N GLY A 397 34.32 -9.45 6.18
CA GLY A 397 34.00 -9.17 7.58
C GLY A 397 32.62 -9.74 7.98
N LYS A 398 32.41 -10.03 9.28
CA LYS A 398 31.16 -10.60 9.78
C LYS A 398 29.93 -9.75 9.39
N ALA A 399 30.02 -8.43 9.56
CA ALA A 399 28.95 -7.50 9.21
C ALA A 399 28.64 -7.51 7.70
N ASP A 400 29.69 -7.57 6.86
CA ASP A 400 29.54 -7.60 5.41
C ASP A 400 28.94 -8.92 4.92
N ALA A 401 29.36 -10.04 5.50
CA ALA A 401 28.80 -11.36 5.20
C ALA A 401 27.29 -11.41 5.53
N ARG A 402 26.91 -10.93 6.71
CA ARG A 402 25.49 -10.85 7.11
C ARG A 402 24.70 -9.91 6.18
N ARG A 403 25.24 -8.73 5.86
CA ARG A 403 24.62 -7.77 4.95
C ARG A 403 24.37 -8.39 3.57
N LEU A 404 25.35 -9.11 3.02
CA LEU A 404 25.24 -9.77 1.74
C LEU A 404 24.12 -10.83 1.74
N LEU A 405 24.02 -11.66 2.77
CA LEU A 405 22.99 -12.68 2.88
C LEU A 405 21.59 -12.08 3.05
N ILE A 406 21.45 -11.01 3.83
CA ILE A 406 20.17 -10.29 3.99
C ILE A 406 19.77 -9.65 2.66
N HIS A 407 20.70 -9.02 1.96
CA HIS A 407 20.47 -8.43 0.65
C HIS A 407 20.06 -9.49 -0.39
N ALA A 408 20.72 -10.64 -0.39
CA ALA A 408 20.34 -11.75 -1.26
C ALA A 408 18.93 -12.28 -0.94
N PHE A 409 18.58 -12.38 0.35
CA PHE A 409 17.23 -12.77 0.77
C PHE A 409 16.16 -11.77 0.28
N ALA A 410 16.37 -10.47 0.46
CA ALA A 410 15.45 -9.43 -0.02
C ALA A 410 15.41 -9.36 -1.56
N GLY A 411 16.55 -9.61 -2.21
CA GLY A 411 16.73 -9.57 -3.65
C GLY A 411 15.75 -10.44 -4.45
N ASP A 412 15.30 -11.56 -3.88
CA ASP A 412 14.29 -12.40 -4.54
C ASP A 412 12.96 -11.68 -4.81
N VAL A 413 12.59 -10.69 -3.97
CA VAL A 413 11.43 -9.84 -4.20
C VAL A 413 11.78 -8.71 -5.17
N LEU A 414 12.92 -8.05 -4.96
CA LEU A 414 13.35 -6.91 -5.75
C LEU A 414 13.57 -7.29 -7.22
N ASN A 415 14.11 -8.49 -7.47
CA ASN A 415 14.32 -9.01 -8.82
C ASN A 415 13.03 -9.30 -9.59
N ARG A 416 11.87 -9.32 -8.89
CA ARG A 416 10.54 -9.42 -9.52
C ARG A 416 9.99 -8.06 -9.95
N MET A 417 10.67 -6.95 -9.60
CA MET A 417 10.31 -5.58 -9.98
C MET A 417 10.94 -5.23 -11.33
N PRO A 418 10.18 -5.22 -12.43
CA PRO A 418 10.74 -4.91 -13.76
C PRO A 418 11.13 -3.44 -13.91
N LEU A 419 10.49 -2.53 -13.17
CA LEU A 419 10.75 -1.09 -13.25
C LEU A 419 12.04 -0.72 -12.53
N GLN A 420 13.14 -0.69 -13.28
CA GLN A 420 14.51 -0.50 -12.77
C GLN A 420 14.71 0.74 -11.87
N PRO A 421 14.20 1.93 -12.19
CA PRO A 421 14.39 3.09 -11.33
C PRO A 421 13.78 2.93 -9.94
N VAL A 422 12.60 2.29 -9.84
CA VAL A 422 11.95 2.00 -8.57
C VAL A 422 12.73 0.94 -7.80
N ARG A 423 13.16 -0.12 -8.48
CA ARG A 423 13.98 -1.17 -7.86
C ARG A 423 15.28 -0.60 -7.30
N ALA A 424 16.02 0.19 -8.07
CA ALA A 424 17.28 0.80 -7.64
C ALA A 424 17.09 1.73 -6.43
N SER A 425 16.02 2.54 -6.40
CA SER A 425 15.67 3.38 -5.25
C SER A 425 15.42 2.56 -3.99
N VAL A 426 14.66 1.46 -4.10
CA VAL A 426 14.39 0.56 -2.97
C VAL A 426 15.67 -0.13 -2.49
N GLU A 427 16.52 -0.61 -3.41
CA GLU A 427 17.81 -1.23 -3.09
C GLU A 427 18.73 -0.28 -2.30
N GLU A 428 18.80 0.99 -2.72
CA GLU A 428 19.60 2.00 -2.04
C GLU A 428 19.10 2.27 -0.61
N VAL A 429 17.78 2.41 -0.42
CA VAL A 429 17.19 2.59 0.91
C VAL A 429 17.48 1.37 1.79
N LEU A 430 17.29 0.17 1.25
CA LEU A 430 17.56 -1.08 1.97
C LEU A 430 19.01 -1.18 2.40
N GLN A 431 19.96 -0.89 1.51
CA GLN A 431 21.40 -0.89 1.83
C GLN A 431 21.73 0.08 2.96
N ARG A 432 21.19 1.30 2.91
CA ARG A 432 21.38 2.30 3.98
C ARG A 432 20.83 1.82 5.33
N GLN A 433 19.63 1.20 5.31
CA GLN A 433 19.02 0.68 6.54
C GLN A 433 19.81 -0.50 7.13
N LEU A 434 20.25 -1.45 6.31
CA LEU A 434 21.05 -2.59 6.74
C LEU A 434 22.41 -2.18 7.28
N SER A 435 23.07 -1.22 6.65
CA SER A 435 24.36 -0.70 7.12
C SER A 435 24.28 -0.09 8.53
N ARG A 436 23.20 0.67 8.81
CA ARG A 436 22.95 1.25 10.14
C ARG A 436 22.61 0.19 11.19
N ALA A 437 21.80 -0.80 10.84
CA ALA A 437 21.39 -1.86 11.76
C ALA A 437 22.56 -2.74 12.19
N LEU A 438 23.49 -3.05 11.27
CA LEU A 438 24.65 -3.91 11.55
C LEU A 438 25.81 -3.17 12.22
N ALA A 439 25.93 -1.85 12.03
CA ALA A 439 26.92 -1.03 12.74
C ALA A 439 26.59 -0.87 14.24
N ALA A 440 25.34 -1.01 14.63
CA ALA A 440 24.92 -0.93 16.04
C ALA A 440 25.17 -2.24 16.83
N VAL A 441 25.54 -3.34 16.15
CA VAL A 441 25.76 -4.69 16.74
C VAL A 441 27.26 -5.07 16.73
N ALA A 442 28.12 -4.25 16.11
CA ALA A 442 29.56 -4.41 16.08
C ALA A 442 30.23 -3.64 17.22
#